data_184a3f521087169fba3103eefa4d813d
#
_entry.id   184a3f521087169fba3103eefa4d813d
#
_cell.length_a   1.000
_cell.length_b   1.000
_cell.length_c   1.000
_cell.angle_alpha   90.00
_cell.angle_beta   90.00
_cell.angle_gamma   90.00
#
_symmetry.space_group_name_H-M   'P 1'
#
loop_
_entity.id
_entity.type
_entity.pdbx_description
1 polymer ?
#
loop_
_entity_poly.entity_id
_entity_poly.type
_entity_poly.pdbx_seq_one_letter_code
_entity_poly.pdbx_strand_id
1 'polypeptide(L)'
;MDWDQFDLNPKTIAALKKADIKSVKEILNLSGADLQRLMKLSSADIQCLLKTISRTLRRDSMLTALQLYQDKDHLTSQHQKLSLGCSVLDNLLRGGIPLVGITELAGESSAGKTQISLQLCLCVQYPYKYGGLESGAVYICTEDVFPSKRLQQLIXQQHKLRADVPAEIIQKIRFGNSIFVERAADLDTFQQCITRRLSLLLARGMVRLVVIDSIAALFRCEFGPSESXLKARYLQTFGAQLHSLSTRFRTPIMCINQVTDAVSESEAAQCSCRIVGNKVTPALGITWSNQLLMRLMVSRISLPGQSSGVASHSAGSMRILRVVFAPHLPPSFCYYTVQLEGVKGIK
;
A
#
# COMPACT_ATOMS: atom_id res chain seq x y z
N MET A 1 -4.62 20.84 -17.87
CA MET A 1 -5.51 21.29 -16.81
C MET A 1 -5.90 22.74 -17.02
N ASP A 2 -7.14 23.07 -16.82
CA ASP A 2 -7.66 24.42 -17.02
C ASP A 2 -7.69 25.17 -15.69
N TRP A 3 -6.76 26.10 -15.54
CA TRP A 3 -6.64 26.92 -14.33
C TRP A 3 -7.83 27.88 -14.18
N ASP A 4 -8.55 28.13 -15.25
CA ASP A 4 -9.72 29.03 -15.20
C ASP A 4 -10.85 28.43 -14.39
N GLN A 5 -10.82 27.13 -14.11
CA GLN A 5 -11.84 26.48 -13.27
C GLN A 5 -11.66 26.82 -11.79
N PHE A 6 -10.47 27.27 -11.40
CA PHE A 6 -10.22 27.69 -10.03
C PHE A 6 -10.54 29.17 -9.86
N ASP A 7 -10.98 29.52 -8.66
CA ASP A 7 -11.27 30.92 -8.32
C ASP A 7 -9.99 31.64 -8.01
N LEU A 8 -9.14 31.82 -9.03
CA LEU A 8 -7.83 32.43 -8.89
C LEU A 8 -7.80 33.81 -9.58
N ASN A 9 -6.98 34.67 -9.03
CA ASN A 9 -6.66 35.96 -9.60
C ASN A 9 -6.08 35.76 -11.01
N PRO A 10 -6.49 36.56 -12.01
CA PRO A 10 -5.90 36.46 -13.36
C PRO A 10 -4.38 36.57 -13.40
N LYS A 11 -3.80 37.37 -12.51
CA LYS A 11 -2.35 37.50 -12.39
C LYS A 11 -1.73 36.14 -12.01
N THR A 12 -2.34 35.42 -11.07
CA THR A 12 -1.86 34.12 -10.64
C THR A 12 -2.00 33.10 -11.76
N ILE A 13 -3.11 33.12 -12.50
CA ILE A 13 -3.32 32.21 -13.64
C ILE A 13 -2.26 32.46 -14.70
N ALA A 14 -1.98 33.72 -15.01
CA ALA A 14 -0.94 34.08 -15.99
C ALA A 14 0.44 33.59 -15.54
N ALA A 15 0.73 33.72 -14.24
CA ALA A 15 2.01 33.25 -13.68
C ALA A 15 2.14 31.73 -13.76
N LEU A 16 1.04 31.00 -13.53
CA LEU A 16 1.05 29.53 -13.65
C LEU A 16 1.33 29.10 -15.09
N LYS A 17 0.71 29.77 -16.05
CA LYS A 17 0.90 29.46 -17.47
C LYS A 17 2.32 29.82 -17.91
N LYS A 18 2.84 30.94 -17.47
CA LYS A 18 4.19 31.39 -17.82
C LYS A 18 5.26 30.46 -17.23
N ALA A 19 5.02 29.94 -16.02
CA ALA A 19 5.94 29.02 -15.38
C ALA A 19 5.80 27.58 -15.90
N ASP A 20 4.85 27.35 -16.81
CA ASP A 20 4.59 26.04 -17.42
C ASP A 20 4.22 24.99 -16.37
N ILE A 21 3.49 25.42 -15.34
CA ILE A 21 2.94 24.52 -14.33
C ILE A 21 1.60 23.98 -14.86
N LYS A 22 1.50 22.68 -15.01
CA LYS A 22 0.39 22.05 -15.71
C LYS A 22 -0.61 21.33 -14.81
N SER A 23 -0.28 21.13 -13.54
CA SER A 23 -1.16 20.37 -12.66
C SER A 23 -1.06 20.84 -11.21
N VAL A 24 -2.10 20.54 -10.44
CA VAL A 24 -2.12 20.78 -8.99
C VAL A 24 -1.01 19.99 -8.31
N LYS A 25 -0.72 18.79 -8.82
CA LYS A 25 0.35 17.96 -8.26
C LYS A 25 1.70 18.66 -8.31
N GLU A 26 1.99 19.34 -9.43
CA GLU A 26 3.24 20.10 -9.54
C GLU A 26 3.32 21.20 -8.50
N ILE A 27 2.20 21.91 -8.25
CA ILE A 27 2.17 22.96 -7.23
C ILE A 27 2.42 22.37 -5.84
N LEU A 28 1.74 21.26 -5.53
CA LEU A 28 1.85 20.64 -4.20
C LEU A 28 3.22 20.03 -3.94
N ASN A 29 3.98 19.74 -5.00
CA ASN A 29 5.32 19.17 -4.86
C ASN A 29 6.39 20.21 -4.62
N LEU A 30 6.07 21.50 -4.72
CA LEU A 30 7.02 22.57 -4.54
C LEU A 30 6.81 23.27 -3.20
N SER A 31 7.90 23.74 -2.60
CA SER A 31 7.79 24.57 -1.40
C SER A 31 7.24 25.95 -1.74
N GLY A 32 6.74 26.66 -0.74
CA GLY A 32 6.27 28.00 -0.95
C GLY A 32 7.36 28.91 -1.51
N ALA A 33 8.59 28.75 -1.02
CA ALA A 33 9.73 29.54 -1.50
C ALA A 33 10.05 29.22 -2.97
N ASP A 34 9.99 27.97 -3.35
CA ASP A 34 10.23 27.57 -4.74
C ASP A 34 9.14 28.09 -5.66
N LEU A 35 7.88 28.07 -5.20
CA LEU A 35 6.77 28.63 -5.97
C LEU A 35 6.95 30.13 -6.17
N GLN A 36 7.38 30.84 -5.12
CA GLN A 36 7.64 32.28 -5.22
C GLN A 36 8.69 32.58 -6.30
N ARG A 37 9.77 31.82 -6.28
CA ARG A 37 10.86 32.04 -7.26
C ARG A 37 10.41 31.67 -8.67
N LEU A 38 9.71 30.55 -8.81
CA LEU A 38 9.32 30.05 -10.13
C LEU A 38 8.25 30.93 -10.76
N MET A 39 7.26 31.35 -9.97
CA MET A 39 6.13 32.13 -10.44
C MET A 39 6.36 33.65 -10.35
N LYS A 40 7.37 34.08 -9.64
CA LYS A 40 7.69 35.48 -9.41
C LYS A 40 6.50 36.22 -8.79
N LEU A 41 5.89 35.60 -7.79
CA LEU A 41 4.76 36.14 -7.04
C LEU A 41 5.18 36.41 -5.60
N SER A 42 4.43 37.27 -4.93
CA SER A 42 4.65 37.57 -3.52
C SER A 42 4.25 36.36 -2.66
N SER A 43 4.74 36.37 -1.42
CA SER A 43 4.36 35.33 -0.45
C SER A 43 2.84 35.32 -0.23
N ALA A 44 2.21 36.50 -0.19
CA ALA A 44 0.77 36.62 -0.02
C ALA A 44 0.01 35.97 -1.18
N ASP A 45 0.49 36.15 -2.41
CA ASP A 45 -0.13 35.56 -3.59
C ASP A 45 0.00 34.05 -3.59
N ILE A 46 1.14 33.53 -3.16
CA ILE A 46 1.36 32.09 -3.07
C ILE A 46 0.47 31.48 -1.99
N GLN A 47 0.33 32.15 -0.84
CA GLN A 47 -0.56 31.68 0.22
C GLN A 47 -2.01 31.66 -0.26
N CYS A 48 -2.42 32.67 -1.01
CA CYS A 48 -3.75 32.74 -1.57
C CYS A 48 -4.00 31.58 -2.57
N LEU A 49 -3.01 31.30 -3.41
CA LEU A 49 -3.06 30.18 -4.37
C LEU A 49 -3.22 28.86 -3.65
N LEU A 50 -2.40 28.59 -2.64
CA LEU A 50 -2.44 27.34 -1.89
C LEU A 50 -3.77 27.19 -1.14
N LYS A 51 -4.28 28.27 -0.56
CA LYS A 51 -5.58 28.25 0.12
C LYS A 51 -6.71 27.92 -0.85
N THR A 52 -6.69 28.53 -2.03
CA THR A 52 -7.73 28.31 -3.04
C THR A 52 -7.71 26.88 -3.52
N ILE A 53 -6.53 26.33 -3.79
CA ILE A 53 -6.39 24.94 -4.22
C ILE A 53 -6.88 23.99 -3.12
N SER A 54 -6.48 24.24 -1.87
CA SER A 54 -6.91 23.40 -0.74
C SER A 54 -8.43 23.43 -0.56
N ARG A 55 -9.02 24.61 -0.71
CA ARG A 55 -10.47 24.78 -0.58
C ARG A 55 -11.21 24.02 -1.68
N THR A 56 -10.71 24.12 -2.91
CA THR A 56 -11.31 23.42 -4.05
C THR A 56 -11.23 21.90 -3.88
N LEU A 57 -10.07 21.40 -3.43
CA LEU A 57 -9.91 19.97 -3.19
C LEU A 57 -10.81 19.47 -2.08
N ARG A 58 -11.01 20.28 -1.03
CA ARG A 58 -11.91 19.91 0.06
C ARG A 58 -13.36 19.91 -0.40
N ARG A 59 -13.75 20.90 -1.22
CA ARG A 59 -15.10 20.96 -1.77
C ARG A 59 -15.40 19.73 -2.62
N ASP A 60 -14.41 19.29 -3.40
CA ASP A 60 -14.57 18.10 -4.22
C ASP A 60 -14.74 16.84 -3.39
N SER A 61 -14.27 16.84 -2.14
CA SER A 61 -14.41 15.69 -1.25
C SER A 61 -15.71 15.71 -0.43
N MET A 62 -16.40 16.86 -0.38
CA MET A 62 -17.64 17.00 0.38
C MET A 62 -18.82 16.93 -0.59
N LEU A 63 -19.59 15.85 -0.51
CA LEU A 63 -20.70 15.59 -1.40
C LEU A 63 -21.98 15.36 -0.60
N THR A 64 -23.09 15.84 -1.14
CA THR A 64 -24.39 15.48 -0.59
C THR A 64 -24.74 14.04 -0.98
N ALA A 65 -25.69 13.44 -0.26
CA ALA A 65 -26.14 12.10 -0.60
C ALA A 65 -26.73 12.04 -2.01
N LEU A 66 -27.37 13.12 -2.45
CA LEU A 66 -27.91 13.20 -3.80
C LEU A 66 -26.81 13.23 -4.86
N GLN A 67 -25.75 14.01 -4.60
CA GLN A 67 -24.62 14.06 -5.51
C GLN A 67 -23.92 12.71 -5.62
N LEU A 68 -23.79 12.00 -4.51
CA LEU A 68 -23.22 10.65 -4.51
C LEU A 68 -24.08 9.69 -5.35
N TYR A 69 -25.39 9.81 -5.24
CA TYR A 69 -26.29 8.97 -5.99
C TYR A 69 -26.22 9.25 -7.50
N GLN A 70 -26.09 10.53 -7.87
CA GLN A 70 -26.11 10.95 -9.28
C GLN A 70 -24.75 10.84 -9.96
N ASP A 71 -23.66 10.88 -9.22
CA ASP A 71 -22.32 10.94 -9.79
C ASP A 71 -21.58 9.63 -9.59
N LYS A 72 -21.84 8.67 -10.49
CA LYS A 72 -21.20 7.36 -10.44
C LYS A 72 -19.70 7.43 -10.72
N ASP A 73 -19.28 8.36 -11.58
CA ASP A 73 -17.85 8.53 -11.90
C ASP A 73 -17.09 9.06 -10.69
N HIS A 74 -17.70 9.98 -9.95
CA HIS A 74 -17.09 10.51 -8.74
C HIS A 74 -16.98 9.45 -7.65
N LEU A 75 -18.02 8.61 -7.53
CA LEU A 75 -18.01 7.48 -6.60
C LEU A 75 -16.87 6.51 -6.95
N THR A 76 -16.71 6.24 -8.23
CA THR A 76 -15.63 5.35 -8.69
C THR A 76 -14.26 5.92 -8.33
N SER A 77 -14.08 7.22 -8.50
CA SER A 77 -12.82 7.89 -8.16
C SER A 77 -12.55 7.84 -6.65
N GLN A 78 -13.58 8.07 -5.83
CA GLN A 78 -13.42 8.04 -4.38
C GLN A 78 -13.15 6.64 -3.85
N HIS A 79 -13.68 5.63 -4.54
CA HIS A 79 -13.52 4.24 -4.14
C HIS A 79 -12.46 3.52 -4.95
N GLN A 80 -11.55 4.29 -5.56
CA GLN A 80 -10.43 3.72 -6.29
C GLN A 80 -9.59 2.83 -5.37
N LYS A 81 -9.11 1.73 -5.93
CA LYS A 81 -8.31 0.76 -5.19
C LYS A 81 -7.11 0.35 -6.02
N LEU A 82 -6.11 -0.19 -5.34
CA LEU A 82 -4.91 -0.70 -6.02
C LEU A 82 -5.13 -2.17 -6.35
N SER A 83 -5.07 -2.49 -7.63
CA SER A 83 -5.21 -3.86 -8.11
C SER A 83 -4.04 -4.74 -7.66
N LEU A 84 -4.32 -6.01 -7.40
CA LEU A 84 -3.29 -7.01 -7.15
C LEU A 84 -2.78 -7.68 -8.42
N GLY A 85 -3.24 -7.22 -9.59
CA GLY A 85 -2.78 -7.75 -10.86
C GLY A 85 -3.46 -9.03 -11.30
N CYS A 86 -4.54 -9.38 -10.67
CA CYS A 86 -5.24 -10.63 -10.91
C CYS A 86 -6.72 -10.45 -10.59
N SER A 87 -7.60 -10.81 -11.52
CA SER A 87 -9.02 -10.56 -11.34
C SER A 87 -9.63 -11.35 -10.18
N VAL A 88 -9.14 -12.56 -9.93
CA VAL A 88 -9.67 -13.38 -8.82
C VAL A 88 -9.37 -12.73 -7.48
N LEU A 89 -8.14 -12.25 -7.30
CA LEU A 89 -7.75 -11.56 -6.06
C LEU A 89 -8.47 -10.23 -5.93
N ASP A 90 -8.57 -9.48 -7.03
CA ASP A 90 -9.25 -8.19 -7.02
C ASP A 90 -10.74 -8.35 -6.69
N ASN A 91 -11.38 -9.40 -7.22
CA ASN A 91 -12.79 -9.65 -6.93
C ASN A 91 -13.02 -9.98 -5.46
N LEU A 92 -12.12 -10.74 -4.85
CA LEU A 92 -12.18 -11.03 -3.41
C LEU A 92 -12.22 -9.74 -2.60
N LEU A 93 -11.40 -8.76 -3.01
CA LEU A 93 -11.25 -7.49 -2.30
C LEU A 93 -12.14 -6.38 -2.87
N ARG A 94 -13.05 -6.73 -3.77
CA ARG A 94 -13.95 -5.78 -4.43
C ARG A 94 -13.20 -4.63 -5.08
N GLY A 95 -12.15 -4.98 -5.81
CA GLY A 95 -11.38 -4.04 -6.61
C GLY A 95 -9.92 -3.95 -6.26
N GLY A 96 -9.53 -4.36 -5.06
CA GLY A 96 -8.12 -4.31 -4.67
C GLY A 96 -7.92 -3.75 -3.27
N ILE A 97 -6.72 -3.23 -3.05
CA ILE A 97 -6.32 -2.67 -1.75
C ILE A 97 -6.83 -1.23 -1.66
N PRO A 98 -7.54 -0.88 -0.57
CA PRO A 98 -7.98 0.51 -0.39
C PRO A 98 -6.80 1.48 -0.29
N LEU A 99 -6.99 2.68 -0.83
CA LEU A 99 -5.90 3.67 -0.89
C LEU A 99 -5.58 4.30 0.45
N VAL A 100 -6.53 4.30 1.38
CA VAL A 100 -6.32 4.91 2.70
C VAL A 100 -6.39 3.84 3.76
N GLY A 101 -5.38 3.80 4.61
CA GLY A 101 -5.34 2.87 5.73
C GLY A 101 -4.18 1.89 5.63
N ILE A 102 -4.02 1.13 6.70
CA ILE A 102 -2.96 0.13 6.81
C ILE A 102 -3.60 -1.24 6.60
N THR A 103 -3.09 -1.97 5.61
CA THR A 103 -3.49 -3.36 5.37
C THR A 103 -2.36 -4.27 5.83
N GLU A 104 -2.68 -5.23 6.68
CA GLU A 104 -1.71 -6.24 7.09
C GLU A 104 -1.89 -7.49 6.26
N LEU A 105 -0.79 -8.00 5.75
CA LEU A 105 -0.74 -9.29 5.09
C LEU A 105 0.06 -10.22 5.99
N ALA A 106 -0.63 -11.10 6.68
CA ALA A 106 -0.03 -12.01 7.64
C ALA A 106 -0.03 -13.43 7.08
N GLY A 107 0.92 -14.22 7.55
CA GLY A 107 0.97 -15.60 7.11
C GLY A 107 2.28 -16.26 7.49
N GLU A 108 2.27 -17.57 7.38
CA GLU A 108 3.46 -18.37 7.63
C GLU A 108 4.51 -18.14 6.56
N SER A 109 5.74 -18.49 6.89
CA SER A 109 6.83 -18.42 5.94
C SER A 109 6.50 -19.23 4.68
N SER A 110 6.87 -18.74 3.53
CA SER A 110 6.67 -19.40 2.23
C SER A 110 5.22 -19.43 1.76
N ALA A 111 4.30 -18.72 2.43
CA ALA A 111 2.90 -18.70 1.98
C ALA A 111 2.67 -17.76 0.80
N GLY A 112 3.63 -16.88 0.50
CA GLY A 112 3.52 -16.01 -0.65
C GLY A 112 3.41 -14.54 -0.34
N LYS A 113 3.67 -14.13 0.90
CA LYS A 113 3.57 -12.71 1.31
C LYS A 113 4.49 -11.83 0.47
N THR A 114 5.74 -12.23 0.33
CA THR A 114 6.71 -11.48 -0.47
C THR A 114 6.30 -11.41 -1.93
N GLN A 115 5.79 -12.50 -2.48
CA GLN A 115 5.34 -12.54 -3.87
C GLN A 115 4.21 -11.54 -4.11
N ILE A 116 3.24 -11.49 -3.22
CA ILE A 116 2.12 -10.55 -3.32
C ILE A 116 2.64 -9.12 -3.20
N SER A 117 3.56 -8.88 -2.26
CA SER A 117 4.12 -7.54 -2.05
C SER A 117 4.90 -7.04 -3.26
N LEU A 118 5.73 -7.90 -3.84
CA LEU A 118 6.47 -7.53 -5.04
C LEU A 118 5.53 -7.23 -6.21
N GLN A 119 4.49 -8.06 -6.35
CA GLN A 119 3.51 -7.86 -7.41
C GLN A 119 2.80 -6.52 -7.26
N LEU A 120 2.44 -6.14 -6.03
CA LEU A 120 1.84 -4.84 -5.76
C LEU A 120 2.78 -3.69 -6.13
N CYS A 121 4.08 -3.86 -5.88
CA CYS A 121 5.08 -2.84 -6.26
C CYS A 121 5.14 -2.62 -7.77
N LEU A 122 4.83 -3.65 -8.54
CA LEU A 122 4.73 -3.53 -10.00
C LEU A 122 3.37 -2.98 -10.41
N CYS A 123 2.30 -3.47 -9.79
CA CYS A 123 0.93 -3.06 -10.13
C CYS A 123 0.70 -1.57 -9.92
N VAL A 124 1.29 -0.99 -8.89
CA VAL A 124 1.08 0.43 -8.57
C VAL A 124 1.57 1.36 -9.70
N GLN A 125 2.48 0.86 -10.53
CA GLN A 125 3.09 1.66 -11.60
C GLN A 125 2.26 1.71 -12.87
N TYR A 126 1.27 0.85 -13.00
CA TYR A 126 0.40 0.81 -14.18
C TYR A 126 -0.53 2.02 -14.23
N PRO A 127 -1.04 2.36 -15.41
CA PRO A 127 -2.06 3.41 -15.51
C PRO A 127 -3.29 3.10 -14.67
N TYR A 128 -4.00 4.14 -14.27
CA TYR A 128 -5.24 4.01 -13.48
C TYR A 128 -6.24 3.08 -14.16
N LYS A 129 -6.30 3.15 -15.47
CA LYS A 129 -7.20 2.31 -16.27
C LYS A 129 -6.99 0.81 -16.01
N TYR A 130 -5.77 0.43 -15.67
CA TYR A 130 -5.41 -0.97 -15.44
C TYR A 130 -5.19 -1.28 -13.96
N GLY A 131 -5.76 -0.47 -13.10
CA GLY A 131 -5.73 -0.74 -11.66
C GLY A 131 -4.52 -0.21 -10.91
N GLY A 132 -3.65 0.52 -11.58
CA GLY A 132 -2.47 1.12 -10.96
C GLY A 132 -2.74 2.53 -10.44
N LEU A 133 -1.70 3.15 -9.92
CA LEU A 133 -1.75 4.51 -9.42
C LEU A 133 -0.74 5.41 -10.11
N GLU A 134 -0.13 4.95 -11.19
CA GLU A 134 0.83 5.69 -12.01
C GLU A 134 1.97 6.28 -11.17
N SER A 135 2.47 5.51 -10.22
CA SER A 135 3.49 5.96 -9.29
C SER A 135 4.33 4.77 -8.84
N GLY A 136 5.34 5.02 -8.01
CA GLY A 136 6.23 3.98 -7.55
C GLY A 136 5.86 3.43 -6.18
N ALA A 137 6.82 2.71 -5.59
CA ALA A 137 6.65 2.07 -4.29
C ALA A 137 7.91 2.21 -3.46
N VAL A 138 7.74 2.24 -2.13
CA VAL A 138 8.82 2.08 -1.17
C VAL A 138 8.68 0.70 -0.52
N TYR A 139 9.77 -0.03 -0.47
CA TYR A 139 9.82 -1.34 0.20
C TYR A 139 10.81 -1.23 1.35
N ILE A 140 10.31 -1.29 2.57
CA ILE A 140 11.14 -1.17 3.77
C ILE A 140 11.41 -2.56 4.33
N CYS A 141 12.69 -2.93 4.32
CA CYS A 141 13.16 -4.23 4.84
C CYS A 141 13.71 -4.03 6.24
N THR A 142 13.20 -4.80 7.19
CA THR A 142 13.64 -4.69 8.58
C THR A 142 14.55 -5.85 9.02
N GLU A 143 14.49 -6.98 8.35
CA GLU A 143 15.21 -8.18 8.73
C GLU A 143 15.92 -8.82 7.53
N ASP A 144 15.17 -9.19 6.51
CA ASP A 144 15.71 -9.92 5.37
C ASP A 144 16.15 -8.98 4.25
N VAL A 145 17.02 -9.48 3.38
CA VAL A 145 17.48 -8.76 2.20
C VAL A 145 16.35 -8.70 1.17
N PHE A 146 16.23 -7.55 0.51
CA PHE A 146 15.23 -7.38 -0.54
C PHE A 146 15.49 -8.39 -1.67
N PRO A 147 14.42 -9.08 -2.15
CA PRO A 147 14.60 -10.15 -3.15
C PRO A 147 14.70 -9.57 -4.57
N SER A 148 15.84 -8.98 -4.88
CA SER A 148 16.08 -8.30 -6.16
C SER A 148 15.98 -9.24 -7.35
N LYS A 149 16.49 -10.45 -7.20
CA LYS A 149 16.48 -11.43 -8.28
C LYS A 149 15.06 -11.82 -8.70
N ARG A 150 14.21 -12.08 -7.70
CA ARG A 150 12.83 -12.41 -8.00
C ARG A 150 12.08 -11.24 -8.60
N LEU A 151 12.36 -10.03 -8.14
CA LEU A 151 11.75 -8.84 -8.72
C LEU A 151 12.09 -8.71 -10.20
N GLN A 152 13.35 -8.91 -10.57
CA GLN A 152 13.76 -8.85 -11.97
C GLN A 152 13.05 -9.91 -12.79
N GLN A 153 12.89 -11.10 -12.23
CA GLN A 153 12.15 -12.16 -12.91
C GLN A 153 10.70 -11.76 -13.14
N LEU A 154 10.06 -11.17 -12.15
CA LEU A 154 8.67 -10.74 -12.28
C LEU A 154 8.52 -9.62 -13.29
N ILE A 155 9.50 -8.73 -13.36
CA ILE A 155 9.50 -7.66 -14.37
C ILE A 155 9.50 -8.25 -15.78
N UNK A 156 10.14 -9.12 -15.90
CA UNK A 156 10.27 -9.75 -17.05
C UNK A 156 9.12 -10.49 -17.46
N GLN A 157 8.40 -10.85 -16.68
CA GLN A 157 7.24 -11.70 -16.93
C GLN A 157 5.92 -10.92 -16.94
N GLN A 158 5.98 -9.60 -16.84
CA GLN A 158 4.76 -8.79 -16.78
C GLN A 158 3.85 -8.96 -17.98
N HIS A 159 4.43 -9.16 -19.15
CA HIS A 159 3.63 -9.35 -20.36
C HIS A 159 2.75 -10.61 -20.28
N LYS A 160 3.17 -11.60 -19.52
CA LYS A 160 2.36 -12.81 -19.32
C LYS A 160 1.32 -12.64 -18.22
N LEU A 161 1.73 -12.03 -17.11
CA LEU A 161 0.81 -11.81 -15.99
C LEU A 161 -0.30 -10.85 -16.37
N ARG A 162 0.07 -9.76 -17.06
CA ARG A 162 -0.87 -8.70 -17.40
C ARG A 162 -1.21 -8.74 -18.89
N ALA A 163 -1.77 -9.85 -19.32
CA ALA A 163 -2.26 -9.99 -20.69
C ALA A 163 -3.39 -9.00 -21.00
N ASP A 164 -4.00 -8.42 -19.98
CA ASP A 164 -5.04 -7.41 -20.12
C ASP A 164 -4.50 -6.04 -20.53
N VAL A 165 -3.18 -5.84 -20.44
CA VAL A 165 -2.55 -4.53 -20.73
C VAL A 165 -1.80 -4.61 -22.07
N PRO A 166 -1.98 -3.61 -22.95
CA PRO A 166 -1.22 -3.58 -24.20
C PRO A 166 0.28 -3.61 -23.97
N ALA A 167 0.99 -4.34 -24.82
CA ALA A 167 2.43 -4.49 -24.69
C ALA A 167 3.19 -3.15 -24.73
N GLU A 168 2.69 -2.20 -25.51
CA GLU A 168 3.31 -0.88 -25.63
C GLU A 168 3.32 -0.15 -24.30
N ILE A 169 2.26 -0.30 -23.53
CA ILE A 169 2.15 0.34 -22.20
C ILE A 169 3.14 -0.29 -21.24
N ILE A 170 3.21 -1.63 -21.22
CA ILE A 170 4.14 -2.33 -20.32
C ILE A 170 5.59 -1.97 -20.65
N GLN A 171 5.93 -1.90 -21.93
CA GLN A 171 7.28 -1.59 -22.37
C GLN A 171 7.75 -0.19 -21.95
N LYS A 172 6.83 0.75 -21.77
CA LYS A 172 7.16 2.10 -21.38
C LYS A 172 7.41 2.26 -19.88
N ILE A 173 6.96 1.29 -19.08
CA ILE A 173 7.13 1.38 -17.63
C ILE A 173 8.52 0.88 -17.25
N ARG A 174 9.27 1.73 -16.56
CA ARG A 174 10.58 1.37 -16.03
C ARG A 174 10.42 0.90 -14.58
N PHE A 175 9.99 -0.33 -14.43
CA PHE A 175 9.55 -0.86 -13.13
C PHE A 175 10.62 -0.75 -12.05
N GLY A 176 11.84 -1.15 -12.36
CA GLY A 176 12.90 -1.15 -11.36
C GLY A 176 13.30 0.23 -10.87
N ASN A 177 13.11 1.25 -11.71
CA ASN A 177 13.48 2.63 -11.36
C ASN A 177 12.52 3.28 -10.38
N SER A 178 11.36 2.71 -10.17
CA SER A 178 10.31 3.31 -9.34
C SER A 178 10.04 2.51 -8.07
N ILE A 179 10.90 1.57 -7.73
CA ILE A 179 10.82 0.84 -6.47
C ILE A 179 12.03 1.23 -5.63
N PHE A 180 11.77 1.90 -4.51
CA PHE A 180 12.81 2.42 -3.62
C PHE A 180 12.91 1.48 -2.42
N VAL A 181 14.09 0.92 -2.22
CA VAL A 181 14.32 -0.05 -1.16
C VAL A 181 15.04 0.64 -0.01
N GLU A 182 14.46 0.54 1.20
CA GLU A 182 15.03 1.10 2.41
C GLU A 182 15.30 -0.02 3.40
N ARG A 183 16.38 0.11 4.15
CA ARG A 183 16.70 -0.82 5.21
C ARG A 183 16.55 -0.12 6.56
N ALA A 184 15.80 -0.74 7.46
CA ALA A 184 15.57 -0.18 8.79
C ALA A 184 15.65 -1.32 9.82
N ALA A 185 16.85 -1.56 10.35
CA ALA A 185 17.08 -2.71 11.22
C ALA A 185 16.67 -2.46 12.68
N ASP A 186 16.40 -1.21 13.06
CA ASP A 186 15.99 -0.87 14.43
C ASP A 186 14.94 0.22 14.40
N LEU A 187 14.34 0.49 15.58
CA LEU A 187 13.24 1.45 15.69
C LEU A 187 13.67 2.87 15.36
N ASP A 188 14.88 3.27 15.73
CA ASP A 188 15.35 4.63 15.44
C ASP A 188 15.51 4.85 13.94
N THR A 189 16.12 3.89 13.25
CA THR A 189 16.29 3.97 11.80
C THR A 189 14.92 3.97 11.10
N PHE A 190 14.02 3.14 11.58
CA PHE A 190 12.67 3.07 11.03
C PHE A 190 11.94 4.41 11.19
N GLN A 191 12.06 5.02 12.37
CA GLN A 191 11.46 6.33 12.65
C GLN A 191 12.00 7.40 11.70
N GLN A 192 13.31 7.40 11.48
CA GLN A 192 13.95 8.35 10.56
C GLN A 192 13.49 8.12 9.13
N CYS A 193 13.35 6.86 8.74
CA CYS A 193 12.86 6.53 7.42
C CYS A 193 11.46 7.09 7.19
N ILE A 194 10.56 6.89 8.17
CA ILE A 194 9.18 7.36 8.06
C ILE A 194 9.13 8.89 8.02
N THR A 195 9.83 9.56 8.94
CA THR A 195 9.70 11.01 9.09
C THR A 195 10.41 11.79 8.00
N ARG A 196 11.46 11.25 7.40
CA ARG A 196 12.28 11.98 6.44
C ARG A 196 12.12 11.47 5.01
N ARG A 197 12.64 10.28 4.72
CA ARG A 197 12.70 9.81 3.34
C ARG A 197 11.34 9.43 2.77
N LEU A 198 10.54 8.72 3.54
CA LEU A 198 9.21 8.31 3.08
C LEU A 198 8.31 9.52 2.86
N SER A 199 8.31 10.45 3.81
CA SER A 199 7.52 11.67 3.69
C SER A 199 7.90 12.46 2.44
N LEU A 200 9.19 12.54 2.15
CA LEU A 200 9.68 13.26 0.97
C LEU A 200 9.23 12.60 -0.33
N LEU A 201 9.37 11.28 -0.43
CA LEU A 201 8.97 10.55 -1.63
C LEU A 201 7.47 10.66 -1.87
N LEU A 202 6.67 10.58 -0.80
CA LEU A 202 5.22 10.73 -0.90
C LEU A 202 4.84 12.15 -1.31
N ALA A 203 5.47 13.15 -0.70
CA ALA A 203 5.16 14.55 -1.00
C ALA A 203 5.50 14.91 -2.45
N ARG A 204 6.53 14.27 -3.00
CA ARG A 204 6.92 14.50 -4.40
C ARG A 204 6.13 13.65 -5.39
N GLY A 205 5.23 12.80 -4.91
CA GLY A 205 4.44 11.94 -5.77
C GLY A 205 5.22 10.82 -6.43
N MET A 206 6.42 10.54 -5.94
CA MET A 206 7.28 9.51 -6.52
C MET A 206 6.81 8.12 -6.16
N VAL A 207 6.09 7.96 -5.04
CA VAL A 207 5.56 6.68 -4.61
C VAL A 207 4.11 6.84 -4.16
N ARG A 208 3.32 5.77 -4.36
CA ARG A 208 1.95 5.67 -3.84
C ARG A 208 1.66 4.26 -3.33
N LEU A 209 2.69 3.58 -2.86
CA LEU A 209 2.56 2.32 -2.14
C LEU A 209 3.74 2.21 -1.19
N VAL A 210 3.47 1.84 0.04
CA VAL A 210 4.51 1.58 1.03
C VAL A 210 4.35 0.15 1.51
N VAL A 211 5.41 -0.63 1.41
CA VAL A 211 5.46 -2.00 1.94
C VAL A 211 6.47 -2.01 3.08
N ILE A 212 6.06 -2.55 4.22
CA ILE A 212 6.94 -2.70 5.39
C ILE A 212 7.03 -4.18 5.74
N ASP A 213 8.22 -4.73 5.67
CA ASP A 213 8.46 -6.15 5.86
C ASP A 213 9.65 -6.34 6.80
N SER A 214 9.42 -6.39 8.10
CA SER A 214 8.14 -6.40 8.80
C SER A 214 8.23 -5.53 10.05
N ILE A 215 7.09 -5.00 10.49
CA ILE A 215 7.05 -4.25 11.75
C ILE A 215 7.30 -5.20 12.93
N ALA A 216 6.78 -6.41 12.86
CA ALA A 216 6.96 -7.40 13.93
C ALA A 216 8.42 -7.68 14.24
N ALA A 217 9.28 -7.72 13.21
CA ALA A 217 10.69 -7.98 13.40
C ALA A 217 11.38 -6.87 14.20
N LEU A 218 10.95 -5.61 13.99
CA LEU A 218 11.50 -4.49 14.75
C LEU A 218 11.21 -4.61 16.23
N PHE A 219 10.03 -5.11 16.57
CA PHE A 219 9.59 -5.18 17.96
C PHE A 219 9.98 -6.46 18.69
N ARG A 220 10.43 -7.47 17.93
CA ARG A 220 10.75 -8.77 18.53
C ARG A 220 11.97 -8.70 19.46
N CYS A 221 12.96 -7.93 19.10
CA CYS A 221 14.22 -7.85 19.83
C CYS A 221 14.39 -6.62 20.71
N GLU A 222 13.50 -5.63 20.58
CA GLU A 222 13.67 -4.35 21.25
C GLU A 222 13.05 -4.30 22.65
N PHE A 223 12.11 -5.19 22.93
CA PHE A 223 11.36 -5.11 24.20
C PHE A 223 11.32 -6.45 24.90
N GLY A 224 11.58 -6.40 26.20
CA GLY A 224 11.43 -7.58 27.06
C GLY A 224 9.99 -7.77 27.50
N PRO A 225 9.71 -8.88 28.18
CA PRO A 225 8.34 -9.19 28.63
C PRO A 225 7.77 -8.14 29.56
N SER A 226 8.62 -7.45 30.34
CA SER A 226 8.17 -6.43 31.28
C SER A 226 7.88 -5.09 30.62
N GLU A 227 8.15 -4.95 29.33
CA GLU A 227 8.06 -3.68 28.63
C GLU A 227 6.86 -3.60 27.68
N SER A 228 5.84 -4.41 27.94
CA SER A 228 4.67 -4.45 27.06
C SER A 228 3.92 -3.12 26.93
N UNK A 229 3.87 -2.35 27.80
CA UNK A 229 3.30 -1.12 27.80
C UNK A 229 3.99 -0.16 26.99
N LEU A 230 5.45 -0.44 26.98
CA LEU A 230 6.22 0.46 26.16
C LEU A 230 6.12 0.08 24.69
N LYS A 231 6.12 -1.19 24.46
CA LYS A 231 5.91 -1.71 23.13
C LYS A 231 4.57 -1.26 22.53
N ALA A 232 3.49 -1.35 23.32
CA ALA A 232 2.17 -0.93 22.86
C ALA A 232 2.17 0.56 22.51
N ARG A 233 2.87 1.37 23.29
CA ARG A 233 2.96 2.81 23.03
C ARG A 233 3.68 3.10 21.71
N TYR A 234 4.78 2.42 21.46
CA TYR A 234 5.51 2.57 20.18
C TYR A 234 4.66 2.12 19.00
N LEU A 235 3.93 1.02 19.18
CA LEU A 235 3.03 0.54 18.11
C LEU A 235 1.95 1.55 17.78
N GLN A 236 1.37 2.16 18.81
CA GLN A 236 0.35 3.19 18.61
C GLN A 236 0.93 4.41 17.88
N THR A 237 2.12 4.83 18.27
CA THR A 237 2.76 5.98 17.66
C THR A 237 3.07 5.72 16.17
N PHE A 238 3.68 4.58 15.88
CA PHE A 238 4.00 4.25 14.48
C PHE A 238 2.74 4.05 13.66
N GLY A 239 1.73 3.41 14.23
CA GLY A 239 0.46 3.22 13.54
C GLY A 239 -0.20 4.55 13.20
N ALA A 240 -0.18 5.49 14.14
CA ALA A 240 -0.76 6.81 13.91
C ALA A 240 0.01 7.57 12.82
N GLN A 241 1.35 7.49 12.84
CA GLN A 241 2.18 8.15 11.83
C GLN A 241 1.92 7.57 10.44
N LEU A 242 1.86 6.25 10.34
CA LEU A 242 1.60 5.58 9.05
C LEU A 242 0.20 5.91 8.56
N HIS A 243 -0.77 5.89 9.44
CA HIS A 243 -2.15 6.23 9.07
C HIS A 243 -2.25 7.67 8.56
N SER A 244 -1.56 8.59 9.22
CA SER A 244 -1.52 9.99 8.81
C SER A 244 -0.94 10.13 7.39
N LEU A 245 0.16 9.45 7.11
CA LEU A 245 0.78 9.48 5.79
C LEU A 245 -0.15 8.88 4.73
N SER A 246 -0.79 7.76 5.07
CA SER A 246 -1.72 7.10 4.17
C SER A 246 -2.88 8.02 3.81
N THR A 247 -3.46 8.67 4.81
CA THR A 247 -4.61 9.56 4.62
C THR A 247 -4.21 10.79 3.81
N ARG A 248 -3.09 11.41 4.18
CA ARG A 248 -2.66 12.67 3.56
C ARG A 248 -2.31 12.48 2.09
N PHE A 249 -1.69 11.37 1.74
CA PHE A 249 -1.21 11.14 0.38
C PHE A 249 -2.04 10.10 -0.40
N ARG A 250 -3.13 9.62 0.19
CA ARG A 250 -4.00 8.59 -0.39
C ARG A 250 -3.14 7.45 -0.94
N THR A 251 -2.35 6.87 -0.03
CA THR A 251 -1.35 5.87 -0.34
C THR A 251 -1.55 4.64 0.54
N PRO A 252 -1.82 3.47 -0.05
CA PRO A 252 -1.95 2.26 0.77
C PRO A 252 -0.64 1.89 1.42
N ILE A 253 -0.73 1.46 2.68
CA ILE A 253 0.42 0.94 3.41
C ILE A 253 0.15 -0.53 3.68
N MET A 254 1.06 -1.37 3.19
CA MET A 254 0.98 -2.81 3.31
C MET A 254 2.04 -3.27 4.31
N CYS A 255 1.61 -3.83 5.42
CA CYS A 255 2.51 -4.37 6.44
C CYS A 255 2.53 -5.89 6.34
N ILE A 256 3.73 -6.44 6.18
CA ILE A 256 3.93 -7.88 6.07
C ILE A 256 4.38 -8.39 7.44
N ASN A 257 3.66 -9.34 8.00
CA ASN A 257 4.01 -9.90 9.30
C ASN A 257 3.88 -11.41 9.29
N GLN A 258 4.73 -12.04 10.08
CA GLN A 258 4.61 -13.47 10.30
C GLN A 258 3.57 -13.76 11.37
N VAL A 259 3.13 -15.00 11.43
CA VAL A 259 2.27 -15.47 12.49
C VAL A 259 3.08 -16.34 13.44
N THR A 260 2.66 -16.39 14.70
CA THR A 260 3.33 -17.22 15.70
C THR A 260 2.61 -18.56 15.82
N ASP A 261 3.38 -19.63 15.91
CA ASP A 261 2.83 -20.98 15.99
C ASP A 261 2.37 -21.37 17.39
N ALA A 262 3.01 -20.79 18.40
CA ALA A 262 2.72 -21.16 19.79
C ALA A 262 1.94 -20.03 20.46
N VAL A 263 0.70 -20.31 20.78
CA VAL A 263 -0.19 -19.33 21.40
C VAL A 263 -0.77 -19.94 22.67
N SER A 264 -0.66 -19.24 23.78
CA SER A 264 -1.39 -19.62 24.99
C SER A 264 -2.88 -19.43 24.74
N GLU A 265 -3.69 -20.21 25.43
CA GLU A 265 -5.13 -20.12 25.26
C GLU A 265 -5.66 -18.70 25.61
N SER A 266 -5.01 -18.04 26.55
CA SER A 266 -5.39 -16.68 26.91
C SER A 266 -5.10 -15.68 25.81
N GLU A 267 -3.98 -15.87 25.09
CA GLU A 267 -3.63 -15.01 23.95
C GLU A 267 -4.52 -15.29 22.74
N ALA A 268 -4.84 -16.56 22.53
CA ALA A 268 -5.72 -16.95 21.44
C ALA A 268 -7.13 -16.38 21.62
N ALA A 269 -7.59 -16.24 22.86
CA ALA A 269 -8.91 -15.69 23.16
C ALA A 269 -8.98 -14.19 22.86
N GLN A 270 -7.84 -13.51 22.94
CA GLN A 270 -7.77 -12.07 22.69
C GLN A 270 -7.56 -11.74 21.21
N CYS A 271 -7.25 -12.73 20.41
CA CYS A 271 -7.00 -12.53 18.98
C CYS A 271 -8.14 -13.10 18.16
N SER A 272 -8.70 -12.29 17.28
CA SER A 272 -9.82 -12.71 16.44
C SER A 272 -9.40 -13.59 15.27
N CYS A 273 -8.10 -13.85 15.10
CA CYS A 273 -7.60 -14.64 13.99
C CYS A 273 -7.46 -16.11 14.39
N ARG A 274 -8.50 -16.88 14.14
CA ARG A 274 -8.41 -18.34 14.24
C ARG A 274 -8.58 -18.93 12.86
N ILE A 275 -7.51 -19.57 12.38
CA ILE A 275 -7.62 -20.39 11.17
C ILE A 275 -8.09 -21.75 11.63
N VAL A 276 -9.10 -22.27 10.96
CA VAL A 276 -9.68 -23.57 11.31
C VAL A 276 -8.59 -24.63 11.25
N GLY A 277 -8.36 -25.27 12.40
CA GLY A 277 -7.41 -26.37 12.50
C GLY A 277 -6.04 -26.03 13.06
N ASN A 278 -5.61 -24.78 12.98
CA ASN A 278 -4.31 -24.37 13.54
C ASN A 278 -4.45 -23.06 14.27
N LYS A 279 -4.01 -23.03 15.51
CA LYS A 279 -4.03 -21.82 16.32
C LYS A 279 -2.85 -20.94 15.93
N VAL A 280 -3.08 -20.03 15.00
CA VAL A 280 -2.04 -19.10 14.55
C VAL A 280 -2.49 -17.68 14.84
N THR A 281 -1.68 -16.92 15.55
CA THR A 281 -1.99 -15.55 15.87
C THR A 281 -0.99 -14.58 15.22
N PRO A 282 -1.45 -13.38 14.85
CA PRO A 282 -0.53 -12.37 14.36
C PRO A 282 0.48 -11.97 15.42
N ALA A 283 1.67 -11.60 14.98
CA ALA A 283 2.83 -11.43 15.84
C ALA A 283 2.75 -10.26 16.81
N LEU A 284 1.89 -9.27 16.55
CA LEU A 284 1.91 -8.02 17.31
C LEU A 284 0.70 -7.78 18.23
N GLY A 285 -0.26 -8.68 18.23
CA GLY A 285 -1.37 -8.63 19.17
C GLY A 285 -2.43 -7.57 18.89
N ILE A 286 -3.26 -7.32 19.91
CA ILE A 286 -4.48 -6.53 19.73
C ILE A 286 -4.20 -5.03 19.55
N THR A 287 -3.17 -4.49 20.19
CA THR A 287 -2.81 -3.08 20.02
C THR A 287 -2.53 -2.77 18.56
N TRP A 288 -1.78 -3.64 17.89
CA TRP A 288 -1.49 -3.47 16.48
C TRP A 288 -2.74 -3.69 15.62
N SER A 289 -3.54 -4.70 15.96
CA SER A 289 -4.76 -5.00 15.20
C SER A 289 -5.71 -3.80 15.13
N ASN A 290 -5.76 -3.01 16.21
CA ASN A 290 -6.63 -1.85 16.27
C ASN A 290 -6.15 -0.70 15.37
N GLN A 291 -4.90 -0.74 14.89
CA GLN A 291 -4.39 0.27 13.97
C GLN A 291 -4.74 -0.04 12.51
N LEU A 292 -5.16 -1.26 12.23
CA LEU A 292 -5.33 -1.73 10.87
C LEU A 292 -6.71 -1.41 10.32
N LEU A 293 -6.74 -1.05 9.04
CA LEU A 293 -7.99 -1.02 8.29
C LEU A 293 -8.45 -2.45 7.98
N MET A 294 -7.50 -3.29 7.56
CA MET A 294 -7.83 -4.60 7.01
C MET A 294 -6.71 -5.58 7.34
N ARG A 295 -7.08 -6.81 7.64
CA ARG A 295 -6.12 -7.91 7.79
C ARG A 295 -6.44 -9.01 6.80
N LEU A 296 -5.42 -9.38 6.04
CA LEU A 296 -5.46 -10.51 5.13
C LEU A 296 -4.52 -11.58 5.65
N MET A 297 -4.86 -12.84 5.42
CA MET A 297 -4.05 -13.96 5.88
C MET A 297 -3.80 -14.89 4.72
N VAL A 298 -2.54 -15.29 4.53
CA VAL A 298 -2.16 -16.25 3.51
C VAL A 298 -1.62 -17.53 4.16
N SER A 299 -1.95 -18.64 3.58
CA SER A 299 -1.45 -19.94 4.06
C SER A 299 -1.36 -20.91 2.89
N ARG A 300 -0.49 -21.90 3.07
CA ARG A 300 -0.37 -22.99 2.12
C ARG A 300 -1.42 -24.04 2.43
N ILE A 301 -1.91 -24.71 1.40
CA ILE A 301 -2.85 -25.79 1.57
C ILE A 301 -2.09 -27.10 1.48
N SER A 302 -2.23 -27.94 2.53
CA SER A 302 -1.70 -29.29 2.54
C SER A 302 -2.82 -30.22 2.12
N LEU A 303 -2.64 -30.90 0.98
CA LEU A 303 -3.59 -31.89 0.54
C LEU A 303 -3.36 -33.22 1.28
N PRO A 304 -4.42 -33.89 1.73
CA PRO A 304 -4.24 -35.18 2.39
C PRO A 304 -3.52 -36.18 1.49
N GLY A 305 -2.54 -36.87 2.05
CA GLY A 305 -1.79 -37.88 1.33
C GLY A 305 -0.53 -37.43 0.65
N GLN A 306 -0.24 -36.12 0.66
CA GLN A 306 1.03 -35.61 0.14
C GLN A 306 2.06 -35.56 1.27
N SER A 307 3.20 -36.20 1.06
CA SER A 307 4.28 -36.13 2.03
C SER A 307 4.90 -34.73 1.94
N SER A 308 5.29 -34.19 3.07
CA SER A 308 5.71 -32.83 3.22
C SER A 308 7.04 -32.50 2.55
N GLY A 309 7.71 -33.45 1.95
CA GLY A 309 9.03 -33.23 1.38
C GLY A 309 9.09 -33.03 -0.12
N VAL A 310 8.12 -33.52 -0.87
CA VAL A 310 8.24 -33.58 -2.33
C VAL A 310 7.40 -32.51 -3.01
N ALA A 311 6.30 -32.10 -2.42
CA ALA A 311 5.39 -31.15 -3.04
C ALA A 311 5.79 -29.69 -2.80
N SER A 312 6.79 -29.44 -1.96
CA SER A 312 7.12 -28.08 -1.52
C SER A 312 7.78 -27.22 -2.61
N HIS A 313 8.25 -27.84 -3.67
CA HIS A 313 8.94 -27.10 -4.73
C HIS A 313 8.16 -27.01 -6.04
N SER A 314 6.95 -27.56 -6.08
CA SER A 314 6.16 -27.44 -7.29
C SER A 314 5.64 -26.01 -7.43
N ALA A 315 5.76 -25.47 -8.63
CA ALA A 315 5.32 -24.10 -8.93
C ALA A 315 3.81 -23.96 -8.83
N GLY A 316 3.10 -25.09 -8.71
CA GLY A 316 1.66 -25.08 -8.66
C GLY A 316 1.05 -25.33 -7.30
N SER A 317 1.83 -25.26 -6.21
CA SER A 317 1.26 -25.52 -4.90
C SER A 317 0.19 -24.47 -4.56
N MET A 318 -0.95 -24.98 -4.11
CA MET A 318 -2.12 -24.12 -3.87
C MET A 318 -1.99 -23.41 -2.54
N ARG A 319 -2.43 -22.15 -2.55
CA ARG A 319 -2.44 -21.31 -1.37
C ARG A 319 -3.80 -20.66 -1.23
N ILE A 320 -4.08 -20.17 -0.05
CA ILE A 320 -5.34 -19.52 0.25
C ILE A 320 -5.09 -18.11 0.79
N LEU A 321 -5.89 -17.17 0.30
CA LEU A 321 -5.90 -15.79 0.80
C LEU A 321 -7.26 -15.55 1.46
N ARG A 322 -7.23 -15.18 2.75
CA ARG A 322 -8.44 -14.93 3.53
C ARG A 322 -8.55 -13.47 3.91
N VAL A 323 -9.76 -12.95 3.88
CA VAL A 323 -10.08 -11.68 4.51
C VAL A 323 -10.42 -11.99 5.97
N VAL A 324 -9.52 -11.62 6.88
CA VAL A 324 -9.74 -11.85 8.31
C VAL A 324 -10.70 -10.81 8.87
N PHE A 325 -10.44 -9.54 8.59
CA PHE A 325 -11.40 -8.47 8.85
C PHE A 325 -11.17 -7.30 7.89
N ALA A 326 -12.24 -6.60 7.59
CA ALA A 326 -12.25 -5.36 6.83
C ALA A 326 -13.63 -4.74 7.01
N PRO A 327 -13.72 -3.41 7.14
CA PRO A 327 -15.03 -2.79 7.36
C PRO A 327 -15.95 -2.90 6.14
N HIS A 328 -15.40 -3.10 4.97
CA HIS A 328 -16.17 -3.10 3.70
C HIS A 328 -16.30 -4.48 3.06
N LEU A 329 -15.77 -5.54 3.70
CA LEU A 329 -15.76 -6.88 3.11
C LEU A 329 -16.25 -7.90 4.12
N PRO A 330 -17.04 -8.88 3.70
CA PRO A 330 -17.34 -10.01 4.56
C PRO A 330 -16.13 -10.92 4.68
N PRO A 331 -16.04 -11.73 5.73
CA PRO A 331 -15.01 -12.76 5.79
C PRO A 331 -15.18 -13.72 4.60
N SER A 332 -14.13 -13.85 3.82
CA SER A 332 -14.18 -14.63 2.59
C SER A 332 -12.76 -15.05 2.23
N PHE A 333 -12.63 -15.86 1.18
CA PHE A 333 -11.32 -16.35 0.79
C PHE A 333 -11.32 -16.71 -0.70
N CYS A 334 -10.10 -16.83 -1.24
CA CYS A 334 -9.91 -17.38 -2.58
C CYS A 334 -8.62 -18.19 -2.60
N TYR A 335 -8.47 -19.00 -3.65
CA TYR A 335 -7.27 -19.80 -3.85
C TYR A 335 -6.36 -19.14 -4.88
N TYR A 336 -5.07 -19.34 -4.72
CA TYR A 336 -4.09 -18.80 -5.66
C TYR A 336 -2.85 -19.69 -5.71
N THR A 337 -2.05 -19.47 -6.76
CA THR A 337 -0.74 -20.10 -6.90
C THR A 337 0.30 -19.03 -7.15
N VAL A 338 1.55 -19.35 -6.87
CA VAL A 338 2.69 -18.51 -7.21
C VAL A 338 3.41 -19.20 -8.37
N GLN A 339 3.42 -18.52 -9.52
CA GLN A 339 4.03 -19.05 -10.74
C GLN A 339 5.20 -18.17 -11.15
N LEU A 340 5.84 -18.54 -12.23
CA LEU A 340 6.99 -17.78 -12.75
C LEU A 340 6.61 -16.32 -12.98
N GLU A 341 5.45 -16.09 -13.56
CA GLU A 341 5.00 -14.73 -13.91
C GLU A 341 4.39 -13.98 -12.72
N GLY A 342 4.11 -14.66 -11.61
CA GLY A 342 3.58 -14.00 -10.43
C GLY A 342 2.48 -14.76 -9.73
N VAL A 343 1.74 -14.03 -8.91
CA VAL A 343 0.62 -14.58 -8.13
C VAL A 343 -0.62 -14.59 -9.02
N LYS A 344 -1.25 -15.74 -9.13
CA LYS A 344 -2.43 -15.92 -9.97
C LYS A 344 -3.52 -16.64 -9.18
N GLY A 345 -4.71 -16.03 -9.13
CA GLY A 345 -5.85 -16.64 -8.51
C GLY A 345 -6.37 -17.82 -9.31
N ILE A 346 -7.03 -18.74 -8.62
CA ILE A 346 -7.65 -19.93 -9.21
C ILE A 346 -9.16 -19.74 -9.16
N LYS A 347 -9.81 -19.88 -10.33
CA LYS A 347 -11.27 -19.79 -10.40
C LYS A 347 -11.95 -21.08 -9.92
#